data_693a99c7084c9f2bf5ac63b5ad79845a
#
_entry.id   693a99c7084c9f2bf5ac63b5ad79845a
#
_cell.length_a   1.000
_cell.length_b   1.000
_cell.length_c   1.000
_cell.angle_alpha   90.00
_cell.angle_beta   90.00
_cell.angle_gamma   90.00
#
_symmetry.space_group_name_H-M   'P 1'
#
loop_
_entity.id
_entity.type
_entity.pdbx_description
1 polymer ?
#
loop_
_entity_poly.entity_id
_entity_poly.type
_entity_poly.pdbx_seq_one_letter_code
_entity_poly.pdbx_strand_id
1 'polypeptide(L)'
;MKEVWNGYYVIKYKDVIYKCFSIEDGYLRHICIYKNEIQIAELLKPNVVIDGKDKYRIYLMDEYNYLSDSLSLFALYLDRTEYNSSYLKINSKIVSKEISYSKVNKYYNPNWVKNNINAEDYFNKINQEVNKTKNEIMKRFKTLMIMMGLGFGICIIITILLLIILL
;
A
#
# COMPACT_ATOMS: atom_id res chain seq x y z
N MET A 1 14.46 -20.18 -3.43
CA MET A 1 14.64 -18.71 -3.55
C MET A 1 13.39 -18.18 -4.25
N LYS A 2 12.58 -17.36 -3.59
CA LYS A 2 11.34 -16.84 -4.19
C LYS A 2 11.72 -15.74 -5.19
N GLU A 3 11.35 -15.89 -6.45
CA GLU A 3 11.47 -14.82 -7.44
C GLU A 3 10.45 -13.72 -7.09
N VAL A 4 10.93 -12.52 -6.93
CA VAL A 4 10.09 -11.35 -6.64
C VAL A 4 10.01 -10.51 -7.91
N TRP A 5 8.79 -10.27 -8.39
CA TRP A 5 8.54 -9.33 -9.48
C TRP A 5 8.75 -7.90 -8.96
N ASN A 6 9.72 -7.20 -9.50
CA ASN A 6 9.94 -5.79 -9.22
C ASN A 6 9.44 -4.95 -10.39
N GLY A 7 8.25 -4.38 -10.23
CA GLY A 7 7.81 -3.30 -11.09
C GLY A 7 8.43 -1.99 -10.61
N TYR A 8 8.89 -1.14 -11.53
CA TYR A 8 9.29 0.20 -11.19
C TYR A 8 8.65 1.23 -12.13
N TYR A 9 8.45 2.43 -11.62
CA TYR A 9 8.00 3.58 -12.41
C TYR A 9 9.20 4.46 -12.74
N VAL A 10 9.10 5.14 -13.87
CA VAL A 10 10.08 6.14 -14.28
C VAL A 10 9.40 7.50 -14.29
N ILE A 11 9.91 8.43 -13.51
CA ILE A 11 9.50 9.83 -13.52
C ILE A 11 10.59 10.64 -14.21
N LYS A 12 10.23 11.40 -15.22
CA LYS A 12 11.12 12.36 -15.87
C LYS A 12 10.75 13.77 -15.43
N TYR A 13 11.69 14.48 -14.80
CA TYR A 13 11.53 15.86 -14.37
C TYR A 13 12.75 16.69 -14.76
N LYS A 14 12.55 17.74 -15.56
CA LYS A 14 13.64 18.62 -16.06
C LYS A 14 14.85 17.82 -16.57
N ASP A 15 14.61 16.89 -17.51
CA ASP A 15 15.63 16.02 -18.10
C ASP A 15 16.36 15.05 -17.14
N VAL A 16 15.99 15.03 -15.87
CA VAL A 16 16.47 14.05 -14.89
C VAL A 16 15.48 12.89 -14.80
N ILE A 17 16.01 11.67 -14.77
CA ILE A 17 15.26 10.44 -14.65
C ILE A 17 15.31 9.95 -13.20
N TYR A 18 14.14 9.67 -12.64
CA TYR A 18 13.97 9.08 -11.31
C TYR A 18 13.31 7.72 -11.45
N LYS A 19 13.91 6.70 -10.83
CA LYS A 19 13.36 5.34 -10.78
C LYS A 19 12.65 5.13 -9.45
N CYS A 20 11.41 4.65 -9.50
CA CYS A 20 10.56 4.47 -8.33
C CYS A 20 10.22 2.99 -8.18
N PHE A 21 10.81 2.32 -7.21
CA PHE A 21 10.62 0.89 -6.94
C PHE A 21 9.54 0.68 -5.90
N SER A 22 8.52 -0.09 -6.24
CA SER A 22 7.41 -0.41 -5.37
C SER A 22 7.65 -1.73 -4.65
N ILE A 23 7.60 -1.70 -3.34
CA ILE A 23 7.88 -2.83 -2.46
C ILE A 23 6.78 -2.93 -1.42
N GLU A 24 6.30 -4.14 -1.15
CA GLU A 24 5.36 -4.40 -0.08
C GLU A 24 6.08 -5.03 1.11
N ASP A 25 5.92 -4.43 2.27
CA ASP A 25 6.40 -4.92 3.54
C ASP A 25 5.25 -4.98 4.54
N GLY A 26 4.71 -6.18 4.72
CA GLY A 26 3.56 -6.41 5.58
C GLY A 26 2.31 -5.65 5.11
N TYR A 27 1.88 -4.65 5.90
CA TYR A 27 0.70 -3.82 5.59
C TYR A 27 1.05 -2.46 5.00
N LEU A 28 2.31 -2.26 4.67
CA LEU A 28 2.82 -1.02 4.12
C LEU A 28 3.35 -1.26 2.72
N ARG A 29 3.06 -0.34 1.84
CA ARG A 29 3.68 -0.25 0.53
C ARG A 29 4.68 0.89 0.55
N HIS A 30 5.91 0.56 0.23
CA HIS A 30 7.03 1.47 0.11
C HIS A 30 7.30 1.71 -1.36
N ILE A 31 7.42 2.97 -1.76
CA ILE A 31 7.86 3.34 -3.11
C ILE A 31 9.14 4.14 -2.95
N CYS A 32 10.25 3.44 -3.13
CA CYS A 32 11.59 4.00 -2.98
C CYS A 32 12.01 4.71 -4.27
N ILE A 33 12.35 5.98 -4.19
CA ILE A 33 12.64 6.87 -5.31
C ILE A 33 14.15 7.12 -5.40
N TYR A 34 14.70 6.82 -6.56
CA TYR A 34 16.14 6.85 -6.81
C TYR A 34 16.51 7.84 -7.92
N LYS A 35 17.60 8.55 -7.68
CA LYS A 35 18.36 9.31 -8.70
C LYS A 35 19.76 8.76 -8.77
N ASN A 36 20.18 8.28 -9.94
CA ASN A 36 21.55 7.74 -10.14
C ASN A 36 21.96 6.72 -9.06
N GLU A 37 21.11 5.71 -8.78
CA GLU A 37 21.33 4.65 -7.77
C GLU A 37 21.34 5.13 -6.30
N ILE A 38 21.10 6.41 -6.02
CA ILE A 38 20.96 6.95 -4.66
C ILE A 38 19.47 7.11 -4.35
N GLN A 39 19.00 6.56 -3.25
CA GLN A 39 17.63 6.79 -2.79
C GLN A 39 17.52 8.20 -2.24
N ILE A 40 16.59 8.98 -2.78
CA ILE A 40 16.37 10.40 -2.44
C ILE A 40 15.06 10.65 -1.74
N ALA A 41 14.10 9.74 -1.93
CA ALA A 41 12.78 9.85 -1.32
C ALA A 41 12.13 8.47 -1.13
N GLU A 42 11.10 8.45 -0.30
CA GLU A 42 10.23 7.30 -0.10
C GLU A 42 8.77 7.75 0.02
N LEU A 43 7.90 7.16 -0.78
CA LEU A 43 6.47 7.24 -0.62
C LEU A 43 5.99 6.05 0.19
N LEU A 44 5.27 6.29 1.27
CA LEU A 44 4.69 5.27 2.11
C LEU A 44 3.16 5.30 2.01
N LYS A 45 2.55 4.15 1.71
CA LYS A 45 1.11 3.94 1.70
C LYS A 45 0.74 2.73 2.53
N PRO A 46 -0.14 2.86 3.55
CA PRO A 46 -0.77 1.70 4.17
C PRO A 46 -1.66 0.95 3.16
N ASN A 47 -1.59 -0.38 3.17
CA ASN A 47 -2.47 -1.23 2.36
C ASN A 47 -3.91 -1.30 2.92
N VAL A 48 -4.15 -0.69 4.08
CA VAL A 48 -5.46 -0.56 4.70
C VAL A 48 -5.92 0.89 4.61
N VAL A 49 -7.22 1.06 4.39
CA VAL A 49 -7.88 2.37 4.41
C VAL A 49 -7.99 2.85 5.86
N ILE A 50 -7.45 4.02 6.16
CA ILE A 50 -7.45 4.60 7.51
C ILE A 50 -8.48 5.75 7.55
N ASP A 51 -9.47 5.62 8.43
CA ASP A 51 -10.57 6.59 8.57
C ASP A 51 -11.32 6.87 7.24
N GLY A 52 -11.52 5.81 6.43
CA GLY A 52 -12.22 5.90 5.16
C GLY A 52 -11.43 6.61 4.05
N LYS A 53 -10.12 6.83 4.23
CA LYS A 53 -9.25 7.52 3.28
C LYS A 53 -7.96 6.75 3.05
N ASP A 54 -7.49 6.77 1.81
CA ASP A 54 -6.12 6.41 1.51
C ASP A 54 -5.18 7.52 1.98
N LYS A 55 -4.15 7.13 2.72
CA LYS A 55 -3.15 8.07 3.25
C LYS A 55 -1.81 7.80 2.60
N TYR A 56 -1.20 8.83 2.06
CA TYR A 56 0.17 8.80 1.53
C TYR A 56 1.06 9.68 2.38
N ARG A 57 2.29 9.23 2.60
CA ARG A 57 3.34 10.05 3.20
C ARG A 57 4.54 10.07 2.28
N ILE A 58 5.12 11.25 2.13
CA ILE A 58 6.30 11.46 1.30
C ILE A 58 7.43 11.86 2.23
N TYR A 59 8.47 11.06 2.26
CA TYR A 59 9.73 11.35 2.92
C TYR A 59 10.73 11.74 1.84
N LEU A 60 11.29 12.91 1.94
CA LEU A 60 12.14 13.51 0.91
C LEU A 60 13.36 14.15 1.58
N MET A 61 14.54 13.91 1.04
CA MET A 61 15.75 14.58 1.51
C MET A 61 15.65 16.07 1.19
N ASP A 62 16.12 16.93 2.11
CA ASP A 62 15.95 18.39 2.03
C ASP A 62 16.48 19.00 0.73
N GLU A 63 17.59 18.49 0.23
CA GLU A 63 18.20 18.94 -1.03
C GLU A 63 17.33 18.69 -2.27
N TYR A 64 16.31 17.82 -2.16
CA TYR A 64 15.37 17.48 -3.22
C TYR A 64 13.96 18.07 -3.01
N ASN A 65 13.78 19.02 -2.08
CA ASN A 65 12.48 19.64 -1.78
C ASN A 65 11.74 20.19 -3.00
N TYR A 66 12.48 20.55 -4.05
CA TYR A 66 11.91 20.99 -5.34
C TYR A 66 11.08 19.90 -6.04
N LEU A 67 11.15 18.64 -5.62
CA LEU A 67 10.35 17.53 -6.17
C LEU A 67 9.04 17.32 -5.41
N SER A 68 8.77 18.01 -4.32
CA SER A 68 7.64 17.71 -3.44
C SER A 68 6.29 17.71 -4.17
N ASP A 69 6.05 18.71 -5.03
CA ASP A 69 4.83 18.80 -5.83
C ASP A 69 4.74 17.67 -6.86
N SER A 70 5.84 17.35 -7.52
CA SER A 70 5.91 16.26 -8.51
C SER A 70 5.65 14.90 -7.86
N LEU A 71 6.15 14.67 -6.66
CA LEU A 71 5.91 13.44 -5.90
C LEU A 71 4.48 13.38 -5.36
N SER A 72 3.89 14.50 -4.99
CA SER A 72 2.48 14.58 -4.61
C SER A 72 1.57 14.24 -5.78
N LEU A 73 1.86 14.75 -6.98
CA LEU A 73 1.15 14.38 -8.21
C LEU A 73 1.36 12.90 -8.56
N PHE A 74 2.54 12.38 -8.33
CA PHE A 74 2.82 10.95 -8.51
C PHE A 74 2.03 10.07 -7.54
N ALA A 75 1.90 10.48 -6.28
CA ALA A 75 1.05 9.78 -5.31
C ALA A 75 -0.41 9.74 -5.78
N LEU A 76 -0.95 10.87 -6.26
CA LEU A 76 -2.31 10.94 -6.83
C LEU A 76 -2.45 10.07 -8.08
N TYR A 77 -1.43 10.03 -8.94
CA TYR A 77 -1.41 9.15 -10.10
C TYR A 77 -1.50 7.68 -9.69
N LEU A 78 -0.70 7.26 -8.69
CA LEU A 78 -0.72 5.89 -8.17
C LEU A 78 -2.09 5.55 -7.56
N ASP A 79 -2.63 6.45 -6.75
CA ASP A 79 -3.95 6.27 -6.15
C ASP A 79 -5.01 6.01 -7.20
N ARG A 80 -4.99 6.78 -8.26
CA ARG A 80 -5.97 6.68 -9.33
C ARG A 80 -5.76 5.46 -10.23
N THR A 81 -4.54 5.07 -10.52
CA THR A 81 -4.23 4.00 -11.48
C THR A 81 -4.23 2.62 -10.86
N GLU A 82 -3.88 2.52 -9.60
CA GLU A 82 -3.72 1.22 -8.93
C GLU A 82 -4.84 0.90 -7.94
N TYR A 83 -5.50 1.92 -7.38
CA TYR A 83 -6.49 1.73 -6.32
C TYR A 83 -7.91 2.19 -6.69
N ASN A 84 -8.05 2.96 -7.77
CA ASN A 84 -9.36 3.44 -8.22
C ASN A 84 -9.77 2.75 -9.53
N SER A 85 -10.91 2.06 -9.52
CA SER A 85 -11.47 1.38 -10.71
C SER A 85 -12.06 2.34 -11.76
N SER A 86 -12.16 3.63 -11.47
CA SER A 86 -12.64 4.62 -12.43
C SER A 86 -11.53 5.09 -13.37
N TYR A 87 -11.54 4.51 -14.58
CA TYR A 87 -10.58 4.80 -15.64
C TYR A 87 -10.62 6.26 -16.09
N LEU A 88 -9.63 7.05 -15.71
CA LEU A 88 -9.23 8.22 -16.49
C LEU A 88 -7.90 7.91 -17.17
N LYS A 89 -7.92 7.91 -18.49
CA LYS A 89 -6.69 7.86 -19.31
C LYS A 89 -5.88 9.14 -19.07
N ILE A 90 -4.97 9.10 -18.09
CA ILE A 90 -3.95 10.13 -17.97
C ILE A 90 -2.92 9.85 -19.06
N ASN A 91 -2.64 10.86 -19.88
CA ASN A 91 -1.66 10.75 -20.97
C ASN A 91 -0.27 10.49 -20.37
N SER A 92 0.19 9.24 -20.42
CA SER A 92 1.30 8.69 -19.64
C SER A 92 2.70 9.04 -20.16
N LYS A 93 2.87 10.18 -20.84
CA LYS A 93 4.19 10.61 -21.34
C LYS A 93 5.20 10.96 -20.25
N ILE A 94 4.75 11.17 -18.99
CA ILE A 94 5.58 11.61 -17.87
C ILE A 94 5.92 10.43 -16.94
N VAL A 95 5.01 9.46 -16.83
CA VAL A 95 5.20 8.27 -15.98
C VAL A 95 5.09 7.02 -16.82
N SER A 96 6.09 6.17 -16.76
CA SER A 96 6.07 4.84 -17.38
C SER A 96 6.30 3.77 -16.31
N LYS A 97 5.64 2.62 -16.48
CA LYS A 97 5.85 1.44 -15.64
C LYS A 97 6.71 0.44 -16.41
N GLU A 98 7.88 0.14 -15.88
CA GLU A 98 8.76 -0.89 -16.40
C GLU A 98 8.79 -2.06 -15.42
N ILE A 99 8.73 -3.27 -15.95
CA ILE A 99 8.75 -4.49 -15.16
C ILE A 99 10.08 -5.19 -15.38
N SER A 100 10.83 -5.36 -14.31
CA SER A 100 12.08 -6.12 -14.35
C SER A 100 12.08 -7.25 -13.33
N TYR A 101 12.74 -8.35 -13.67
CA TYR A 101 12.99 -9.44 -12.74
C TYR A 101 14.24 -9.14 -11.91
N SER A 102 14.12 -9.16 -10.59
CA SER A 102 15.27 -9.10 -9.69
C SER A 102 15.17 -10.19 -8.64
N LYS A 103 16.27 -10.91 -8.40
CA LYS A 103 16.36 -11.96 -7.37
C LYS A 103 16.44 -11.41 -5.95
N VAL A 104 16.80 -10.13 -5.79
CA VAL A 104 16.97 -9.47 -4.49
C VAL A 104 16.41 -8.08 -4.58
N ASN A 105 15.66 -7.69 -3.56
CA ASN A 105 15.14 -6.34 -3.46
C ASN A 105 16.21 -5.37 -2.94
N LYS A 106 17.25 -5.14 -3.75
CA LYS A 106 18.37 -4.26 -3.43
C LYS A 106 17.98 -2.78 -3.31
N TYR A 107 16.75 -2.46 -3.74
CA TYR A 107 16.20 -1.11 -3.73
C TYR A 107 15.30 -0.84 -2.53
N TYR A 108 15.33 -1.69 -1.50
CA TYR A 108 14.60 -1.46 -0.27
C TYR A 108 15.53 -1.48 0.93
N ASN A 109 15.55 -0.37 1.64
CA ASN A 109 16.23 -0.25 2.92
C ASN A 109 15.20 0.17 3.99
N PRO A 110 14.77 -0.74 4.88
CA PRO A 110 13.75 -0.45 5.89
C PRO A 110 14.18 0.65 6.88
N ASN A 111 15.48 0.93 6.97
CA ASN A 111 16.01 1.98 7.84
C ASN A 111 16.30 3.30 7.11
N TRP A 112 15.95 3.40 5.81
CA TRP A 112 16.31 4.58 5.03
C TRP A 112 15.69 5.87 5.60
N VAL A 113 14.39 5.87 5.91
CA VAL A 113 13.70 7.02 6.49
C VAL A 113 14.32 7.40 7.82
N LYS A 114 14.56 6.42 8.70
CA LYS A 114 15.16 6.65 10.02
C LYS A 114 16.56 7.26 9.92
N ASN A 115 17.38 6.81 8.97
CA ASN A 115 18.76 7.21 8.84
C ASN A 115 18.94 8.55 8.12
N ASN A 116 18.01 8.94 7.24
CA ASN A 116 18.16 10.10 6.37
C ASN A 116 17.16 11.22 6.65
N ILE A 117 16.07 10.91 7.32
CA ILE A 117 14.98 11.86 7.60
C ILE A 117 14.63 11.72 9.08
N ASN A 118 14.67 12.81 9.80
CA ASN A 118 14.33 12.83 11.24
C ASN A 118 12.81 12.70 11.45
N ALA A 119 12.25 11.54 11.05
CA ALA A 119 10.82 11.28 10.99
C ALA A 119 10.39 10.04 11.80
N GLU A 120 11.18 9.61 12.79
CA GLU A 120 10.95 8.39 13.57
C GLU A 120 9.56 8.39 14.25
N ASP A 121 9.13 9.53 14.79
CA ASP A 121 7.82 9.69 15.42
C ASP A 121 6.66 9.46 14.44
N TYR A 122 6.83 9.86 13.19
CA TYR A 122 5.80 9.68 12.17
C TYR A 122 5.68 8.22 11.72
N PHE A 123 6.79 7.50 11.62
CA PHE A 123 6.78 6.09 11.24
C PHE A 123 6.09 5.24 12.30
N ASN A 124 6.40 5.47 13.57
CA ASN A 124 5.75 4.81 14.69
C ASN A 124 4.26 5.10 14.74
N LYS A 125 3.85 6.32 14.47
CA LYS A 125 2.44 6.74 14.44
C LYS A 125 1.66 6.05 13.33
N ILE A 126 2.21 5.94 12.12
CA ILE A 126 1.59 5.18 11.02
C ILE A 126 1.42 3.71 11.39
N ASN A 127 2.46 3.08 11.93
CA ASN A 127 2.38 1.68 12.33
C ASN A 127 1.31 1.44 13.40
N GLN A 128 1.16 2.38 14.35
CA GLN A 128 0.09 2.33 15.35
C GLN A 128 -1.29 2.46 14.71
N GLU A 129 -1.50 3.41 13.79
CA GLU A 129 -2.76 3.59 13.05
C GLU A 129 -3.11 2.36 12.22
N VAL A 130 -2.14 1.79 11.51
CA VAL A 130 -2.32 0.56 10.72
C VAL A 130 -2.71 -0.63 11.61
N ASN A 131 -2.01 -0.82 12.72
CA ASN A 131 -2.30 -1.91 13.66
C ASN A 131 -3.68 -1.74 14.31
N LYS A 132 -4.07 -0.52 14.67
CA LYS A 132 -5.42 -0.22 15.20
C LYS A 132 -6.48 -0.61 14.18
N THR A 133 -6.37 -0.11 12.95
CA THR A 133 -7.34 -0.38 11.87
C THR A 133 -7.42 -1.88 11.56
N LYS A 134 -6.28 -2.57 11.50
CA LYS A 134 -6.24 -4.03 11.34
C LYS A 134 -7.02 -4.75 12.44
N ASN A 135 -6.80 -4.37 13.69
CA ASN A 135 -7.47 -5.00 14.82
C ASN A 135 -8.99 -4.78 14.77
N GLU A 136 -9.44 -3.60 14.36
CA GLU A 136 -10.86 -3.30 14.14
C GLU A 136 -11.47 -4.16 13.02
N ILE A 137 -10.79 -4.28 11.89
CA ILE A 137 -11.21 -5.14 10.76
C ILE A 137 -11.31 -6.60 11.23
N MET A 138 -10.29 -7.10 11.93
CA MET A 138 -10.28 -8.47 12.44
C MET A 138 -11.39 -8.72 13.46
N LYS A 139 -11.71 -7.73 14.30
CA LYS A 139 -12.84 -7.82 15.24
C LYS A 139 -14.17 -7.92 14.48
N ARG A 140 -14.41 -7.07 13.50
CA ARG A 140 -15.62 -7.10 12.64
C ARG A 140 -15.73 -8.44 11.91
N PHE A 141 -14.62 -8.93 11.34
CA PHE A 141 -14.60 -10.23 10.65
C PHE A 141 -14.96 -11.39 11.60
N LYS A 142 -14.39 -11.43 12.81
CA LYS A 142 -14.76 -12.44 13.82
C LYS A 142 -16.23 -12.37 14.18
N THR A 143 -16.78 -11.18 14.37
CA THR A 143 -18.21 -11.00 14.66
C THR A 143 -19.08 -11.54 13.51
N LEU A 144 -18.73 -11.23 12.26
CA LEU A 144 -19.44 -11.72 11.07
C LEU A 144 -19.42 -13.26 11.01
N MET A 145 -18.27 -13.88 11.25
CA MET A 145 -18.11 -15.34 11.26
C MET A 145 -18.96 -16.01 12.34
N ILE A 146 -19.06 -15.41 13.52
CA ILE A 146 -19.94 -15.90 14.60
C ILE A 146 -21.40 -15.80 14.17
N MET A 147 -21.83 -14.68 13.61
CA MET A 147 -23.22 -14.48 13.13
C MET A 147 -23.57 -15.48 12.02
N MET A 148 -22.67 -15.72 11.08
CA MET A 148 -22.86 -16.75 10.04
C MET A 148 -22.98 -18.15 10.65
N GLY A 149 -22.12 -18.50 11.59
CA GLY A 149 -22.16 -19.79 12.30
C GLY A 149 -23.49 -20.01 13.05
N LEU A 150 -23.98 -18.98 13.73
CA LEU A 150 -25.29 -19.03 14.39
C LEU A 150 -26.44 -19.18 13.38
N GLY A 151 -26.39 -18.47 12.26
CA GLY A 151 -27.38 -18.58 11.18
C GLY A 151 -27.45 -20.00 10.61
N PHE A 152 -26.31 -20.62 10.32
CA PHE A 152 -26.24 -22.02 9.87
C PHE A 152 -26.80 -22.98 10.92
N GLY A 153 -26.46 -22.80 12.19
CA GLY A 153 -26.98 -23.61 13.29
C GLY A 153 -28.52 -23.56 13.36
N ILE A 154 -29.11 -22.38 13.26
CA ILE A 154 -30.58 -22.19 13.25
C ILE A 154 -31.20 -22.88 12.05
N CYS A 155 -30.65 -22.75 10.85
CA CYS A 155 -31.15 -23.43 9.66
C CYS A 155 -31.13 -24.95 9.81
N ILE A 156 -30.10 -25.54 10.37
CA ILE A 156 -30.03 -26.99 10.64
C ILE A 156 -31.13 -27.43 11.62
N ILE A 157 -31.33 -26.70 12.71
CA ILE A 157 -32.35 -27.01 13.71
C ILE A 157 -33.77 -26.96 13.07
N ILE A 158 -34.05 -25.94 12.29
CA ILE A 158 -35.36 -25.81 11.59
C ILE A 158 -35.56 -26.99 10.62
N THR A 159 -34.51 -27.37 9.87
CA THR A 159 -34.60 -28.51 8.94
C THR A 159 -34.89 -29.82 9.68
N ILE A 160 -34.24 -30.06 10.80
CA ILE A 160 -34.50 -31.26 11.62
C ILE A 160 -35.91 -31.25 12.17
N LEU A 161 -36.42 -30.15 12.68
CA LEU A 161 -37.79 -30.02 13.18
C LEU A 161 -38.82 -30.26 12.08
N LEU A 162 -38.62 -29.75 10.88
CA LEU A 162 -39.49 -30.02 9.74
C LEU A 162 -39.50 -31.48 9.34
N LEU A 163 -38.36 -32.16 9.38
CA LEU A 163 -38.29 -33.60 9.11
C LEU A 163 -39.05 -34.44 10.17
N ILE A 164 -39.01 -34.06 11.42
CA ILE A 164 -39.71 -34.74 12.51
C ILE A 164 -41.23 -34.55 12.37
N ILE A 165 -41.71 -33.41 11.88
CA ILE A 165 -43.15 -33.13 11.71
C ILE A 165 -43.71 -33.87 10.47
N LEU A 166 -42.86 -34.17 9.48
CA LEU A 166 -43.24 -34.80 8.23
C LEU A 166 -43.19 -36.35 8.29
N LEU A 167 -42.61 -36.92 9.32
CA LEU A 167 -42.55 -38.35 9.65
C LEU A 167 -43.68 -38.73 10.61
#